data_4b2c01f93d3998315eb5f5a69a71ef40
#
_entry.id   4b2c01f93d3998315eb5f5a69a71ef40
#
_cell.length_a   1.000
_cell.length_b   1.000
_cell.length_c   1.000
_cell.angle_alpha   90.00
_cell.angle_beta   90.00
_cell.angle_gamma   90.00
#
_symmetry.space_group_name_H-M   'P 1'
#
loop_
_entity.id
_entity.type
_entity.pdbx_description
1 polymer ?
#
loop_
_entity_poly.entity_id
_entity_poly.type
_entity_poly.pdbx_seq_one_letter_code
_entity_poly.pdbx_strand_id
1 'polypeptide(L)'
;SYTYSAGLTIATEVNRRIISQLPEPLNKEWQVKAEDGTVAFGSAFHNWAVNVPSMKKTGINFAKVYEYCKNNDQKTLAKKAPVHEVLLNMVIEHVPNPLEAQKIRIPVIWKGDKESAVGKSMLACDASGPVALMITKIIVDPHAGEVAMGRLFSGTVTRGMELWVSGMPNVQRSQTISL
;
A
#
# COMPACT_ATOMS: atom_id res chain seq x y z
N SER A 1 -6.24 -2.21 -28.95
CA SER A 1 -6.04 -3.58 -28.44
C SER A 1 -4.75 -3.73 -27.63
N TYR A 2 -3.68 -2.97 -27.90
CA TYR A 2 -2.38 -3.09 -27.20
C TYR A 2 -2.44 -2.78 -25.70
N THR A 3 -3.19 -1.78 -25.28
CA THR A 3 -3.27 -1.35 -23.86
C THR A 3 -4.02 -2.35 -22.98
N TYR A 4 -5.03 -3.01 -23.48
CA TYR A 4 -5.80 -4.01 -22.72
C TYR A 4 -5.00 -5.30 -22.50
N SER A 5 -4.34 -5.80 -23.53
CA SER A 5 -3.49 -7.00 -23.43
C SER A 5 -2.27 -6.78 -22.53
N ALA A 6 -1.62 -5.61 -22.59
CA ALA A 6 -0.51 -5.25 -21.70
C ALA A 6 -0.95 -5.19 -20.23
N GLY A 7 -2.10 -4.60 -19.93
CA GLY A 7 -2.65 -4.55 -18.57
C GLY A 7 -2.96 -5.94 -17.99
N LEU A 8 -3.50 -6.84 -18.78
CA LEU A 8 -3.72 -8.23 -18.37
C LEU A 8 -2.42 -8.99 -18.13
N THR A 9 -1.38 -8.74 -18.95
CA THR A 9 -0.05 -9.33 -18.75
C THR A 9 0.56 -8.89 -17.43
N ILE A 10 0.45 -7.61 -17.07
CA ILE A 10 0.92 -7.08 -15.78
C ILE A 10 0.17 -7.72 -14.63
N ALA A 11 -1.16 -7.79 -14.68
CA ALA A 11 -1.98 -8.41 -13.64
C ALA A 11 -1.63 -9.90 -13.46
N THR A 12 -1.38 -10.62 -14.55
CA THR A 12 -0.93 -12.02 -14.52
C THR A 12 0.41 -12.17 -13.82
N GLU A 13 1.37 -11.31 -14.12
CA GLU A 13 2.70 -11.36 -13.48
C GLU A 13 2.62 -10.99 -11.99
N VAL A 14 1.80 -10.01 -11.63
CA VAL A 14 1.53 -9.66 -10.22
C VAL A 14 0.95 -10.87 -9.49
N ASN A 15 -0.07 -11.53 -10.04
CA ASN A 15 -0.69 -12.71 -9.44
C ASN A 15 0.30 -13.87 -9.32
N ARG A 16 1.15 -14.09 -10.32
CA ARG A 16 2.21 -15.11 -10.26
C ARG A 16 3.16 -14.87 -9.08
N ARG A 17 3.55 -13.62 -8.83
CA ARG A 17 4.38 -13.26 -7.67
C ARG A 17 3.65 -13.44 -6.35
N ILE A 18 2.37 -13.02 -6.26
CA ILE A 18 1.54 -13.22 -5.07
C ILE A 18 1.48 -14.72 -4.72
N ILE A 19 1.17 -15.57 -5.70
CA ILE A 19 1.07 -17.02 -5.51
C ILE A 19 2.40 -17.61 -5.04
N SER A 20 3.54 -17.14 -5.57
CA SER A 20 4.86 -17.70 -5.26
C SER A 20 5.42 -17.22 -3.91
N GLN A 21 4.97 -16.10 -3.37
CA GLN A 21 5.57 -15.47 -2.20
C GLN A 21 4.69 -15.53 -0.94
N LEU A 22 3.39 -15.69 -1.09
CA LEU A 22 2.47 -15.70 0.03
C LEU A 22 1.95 -17.11 0.33
N PRO A 23 1.82 -17.47 1.63
CA PRO A 23 1.18 -18.71 2.03
C PRO A 23 -0.34 -18.67 1.81
N GLU A 24 -0.97 -19.85 1.77
CA GLU A 24 -2.43 -19.94 1.83
C GLU A 24 -2.96 -19.45 3.20
N PRO A 25 -4.13 -18.79 3.27
CA PRO A 25 -5.04 -18.45 2.16
C PRO A 25 -4.71 -17.15 1.41
N LEU A 26 -3.73 -16.37 1.91
CA LEU A 26 -3.39 -15.03 1.41
C LEU A 26 -3.04 -14.99 -0.07
N ASN A 27 -2.39 -16.02 -0.58
CA ASN A 27 -2.03 -16.15 -1.99
C ASN A 27 -3.24 -16.22 -2.92
N LYS A 28 -4.41 -16.63 -2.42
CA LYS A 28 -5.68 -16.65 -3.16
C LYS A 28 -6.47 -15.36 -2.99
N GLU A 29 -6.50 -14.83 -1.77
CA GLU A 29 -7.27 -13.64 -1.42
C GLU A 29 -6.69 -12.35 -2.03
N TRP A 30 -5.37 -12.27 -2.17
CA TRP A 30 -4.69 -11.08 -2.63
C TRP A 30 -4.47 -11.01 -4.15
N GLN A 31 -4.96 -12.00 -4.89
CA GLN A 31 -4.91 -11.93 -6.34
C GLN A 31 -5.72 -10.77 -6.89
N VAL A 32 -5.14 -10.06 -7.85
CA VAL A 32 -5.83 -8.97 -8.53
C VAL A 32 -6.65 -9.48 -9.70
N LYS A 33 -7.87 -8.96 -9.87
CA LYS A 33 -8.80 -9.33 -10.93
C LYS A 33 -9.44 -8.07 -11.51
N ALA A 34 -9.55 -8.00 -12.83
CA ALA A 34 -10.15 -6.85 -13.47
C ALA A 34 -11.65 -6.71 -13.13
N GLU A 35 -12.34 -7.84 -12.96
CA GLU A 35 -13.78 -7.91 -12.75
C GLU A 35 -14.23 -7.35 -11.39
N ASP A 36 -13.42 -7.51 -10.35
CA ASP A 36 -13.74 -7.05 -8.98
C ASP A 36 -13.27 -5.63 -8.70
N GLY A 37 -12.56 -4.98 -9.65
CA GLY A 37 -12.11 -3.61 -9.53
C GLY A 37 -10.73 -3.43 -8.91
N THR A 38 -9.99 -4.51 -8.61
CA THR A 38 -8.61 -4.42 -8.12
C THR A 38 -7.61 -4.03 -9.22
N VAL A 39 -8.05 -3.92 -10.47
CA VAL A 39 -7.27 -3.44 -11.61
C VAL A 39 -7.95 -2.24 -12.24
N ALA A 40 -7.24 -1.15 -12.41
CA ALA A 40 -7.69 0.04 -13.12
C ALA A 40 -6.84 0.31 -14.35
N PHE A 41 -7.46 0.90 -15.37
CA PHE A 41 -6.85 1.33 -16.62
C PHE A 41 -6.98 2.83 -16.73
N GLY A 42 -5.88 3.55 -16.97
CA GLY A 42 -5.97 5.00 -16.99
C GLY A 42 -4.72 5.69 -17.49
N SER A 43 -4.79 7.01 -17.47
CA SER A 43 -3.67 7.90 -17.76
C SER A 43 -3.54 8.93 -16.65
N ALA A 44 -2.48 8.84 -15.86
CA ALA A 44 -2.17 9.83 -14.83
C ALA A 44 -1.91 11.22 -15.45
N PHE A 45 -1.23 11.26 -16.60
CA PHE A 45 -0.96 12.51 -17.34
C PHE A 45 -2.25 13.23 -17.77
N HIS A 46 -3.27 12.47 -18.17
CA HIS A 46 -4.56 13.04 -18.60
C HIS A 46 -5.63 13.01 -17.51
N ASN A 47 -5.28 12.60 -16.28
CA ASN A 47 -6.13 12.60 -15.10
C ASN A 47 -7.44 11.76 -15.21
N TRP A 48 -7.42 10.66 -15.95
CA TRP A 48 -8.58 9.77 -16.04
C TRP A 48 -8.21 8.30 -15.73
N ALA A 49 -9.15 7.58 -15.16
CA ALA A 49 -9.05 6.13 -14.97
C ALA A 49 -10.43 5.48 -15.02
N VAL A 50 -10.45 4.19 -15.37
CA VAL A 50 -11.63 3.33 -15.32
C VAL A 50 -11.27 1.96 -14.75
N ASN A 51 -12.16 1.39 -13.97
CA ASN A 51 -12.17 -0.03 -13.59
C ASN A 51 -13.58 -0.58 -13.83
N VAL A 52 -13.76 -1.88 -13.73
CA VAL A 52 -15.07 -2.50 -14.04
C VAL A 52 -16.21 -1.95 -13.20
N PRO A 53 -16.09 -1.73 -11.86
CA PRO A 53 -17.11 -1.06 -11.07
C PRO A 53 -17.43 0.36 -11.55
N SER A 54 -16.41 1.18 -11.82
CA SER A 54 -16.61 2.55 -12.30
C SER A 54 -17.26 2.61 -13.67
N MET A 55 -16.93 1.68 -14.58
CA MET A 55 -17.55 1.57 -15.90
C MET A 55 -19.06 1.29 -15.79
N LYS A 56 -19.45 0.40 -14.86
CA LYS A 56 -20.87 0.11 -14.59
C LYS A 56 -21.60 1.33 -14.03
N LYS A 57 -20.96 2.10 -13.14
CA LYS A 57 -21.54 3.28 -12.50
C LYS A 57 -21.66 4.46 -13.47
N THR A 58 -20.62 4.74 -14.25
CA THR A 58 -20.54 5.96 -15.11
C THR A 58 -21.03 5.70 -16.55
N GLY A 59 -21.16 4.44 -16.96
CA GLY A 59 -21.46 4.05 -18.34
C GLY A 59 -20.32 4.31 -19.32
N ILE A 60 -19.10 4.61 -18.83
CA ILE A 60 -17.90 4.80 -19.63
C ILE A 60 -17.16 3.47 -19.73
N ASN A 61 -17.28 2.82 -20.87
CA ASN A 61 -16.60 1.58 -21.20
C ASN A 61 -15.36 1.82 -22.06
N PHE A 62 -14.60 0.76 -22.35
CA PHE A 62 -13.39 0.85 -23.17
C PHE A 62 -13.63 1.43 -24.57
N ALA A 63 -14.79 1.17 -25.19
CA ALA A 63 -15.12 1.74 -26.50
C ALA A 63 -15.23 3.26 -26.43
N LYS A 64 -15.92 3.79 -25.42
CA LYS A 64 -16.01 5.24 -25.17
C LYS A 64 -14.65 5.86 -24.83
N VAL A 65 -13.86 5.18 -24.00
CA VAL A 65 -12.48 5.63 -23.72
C VAL A 65 -11.67 5.75 -25.00
N TYR A 66 -11.74 4.73 -25.88
CA TYR A 66 -11.05 4.78 -27.17
C TYR A 66 -11.54 5.93 -28.05
N GLU A 67 -12.86 6.19 -28.10
CA GLU A 67 -13.46 7.31 -28.84
C GLU A 67 -12.95 8.66 -28.34
N TYR A 68 -12.96 8.91 -27.01
CA TYR A 68 -12.41 10.13 -26.42
C TYR A 68 -10.92 10.31 -26.74
N CYS A 69 -10.14 9.24 -26.66
CA CYS A 69 -8.71 9.29 -27.00
C CYS A 69 -8.48 9.60 -28.48
N LYS A 70 -9.24 8.97 -29.38
CA LYS A 70 -9.17 9.20 -30.85
C LYS A 70 -9.50 10.64 -31.21
N ASN A 71 -10.47 11.22 -30.53
CA ASN A 71 -10.92 12.61 -30.78
C ASN A 71 -10.09 13.67 -30.01
N ASN A 72 -8.99 13.27 -29.34
CA ASN A 72 -8.19 14.12 -28.47
C ASN A 72 -8.98 14.85 -27.35
N ASP A 73 -10.14 14.31 -26.97
CA ASP A 73 -11.02 14.87 -25.93
C ASP A 73 -10.85 14.19 -24.56
N GLN A 74 -9.60 13.99 -24.16
CA GLN A 74 -9.29 13.38 -22.86
C GLN A 74 -9.64 14.31 -21.69
N LYS A 75 -9.80 15.62 -21.93
CA LYS A 75 -10.27 16.56 -20.89
C LYS A 75 -11.69 16.26 -20.46
N THR A 76 -12.59 15.95 -21.40
CA THR A 76 -13.96 15.54 -21.10
C THR A 76 -13.98 14.17 -20.40
N LEU A 77 -13.14 13.25 -20.85
CA LEU A 77 -13.00 11.94 -20.20
C LEU A 77 -12.54 12.09 -18.73
N ALA A 78 -11.57 12.95 -18.45
CA ALA A 78 -11.10 13.24 -17.09
C ALA A 78 -12.19 13.80 -16.16
N LYS A 79 -13.11 14.60 -16.71
CA LYS A 79 -14.27 15.10 -15.94
C LYS A 79 -15.30 14.01 -15.64
N LYS A 80 -15.47 13.04 -16.53
CA LYS A 80 -16.46 11.97 -16.41
C LYS A 80 -15.93 10.73 -15.65
N ALA A 81 -14.63 10.50 -15.70
CA ALA A 81 -13.96 9.37 -15.07
C ALA A 81 -12.63 9.84 -14.45
N PRO A 82 -12.67 10.71 -13.42
CA PRO A 82 -11.48 11.27 -12.82
C PRO A 82 -10.65 10.21 -12.09
N VAL A 83 -9.34 10.20 -12.33
CA VAL A 83 -8.42 9.19 -11.79
C VAL A 83 -8.48 9.08 -10.26
N HIS A 84 -8.63 10.23 -9.56
CA HIS A 84 -8.63 10.25 -8.10
C HIS A 84 -9.85 9.52 -7.50
N GLU A 85 -11.04 9.63 -8.09
CA GLU A 85 -12.23 8.89 -7.61
C GLU A 85 -12.04 7.38 -7.75
N VAL A 86 -11.53 6.92 -8.89
CA VAL A 86 -11.30 5.49 -9.10
C VAL A 86 -10.26 4.95 -8.13
N LEU A 87 -9.12 5.65 -7.96
CA LEU A 87 -8.05 5.23 -7.06
C LEU A 87 -8.48 5.25 -5.59
N LEU A 88 -9.18 6.30 -5.14
CA LEU A 88 -9.65 6.38 -3.75
C LEU A 88 -10.69 5.31 -3.44
N ASN A 89 -11.61 5.04 -4.36
CA ASN A 89 -12.56 3.94 -4.20
C ASN A 89 -11.84 2.58 -4.12
N MET A 90 -10.85 2.33 -4.97
CA MET A 90 -10.04 1.11 -4.90
C MET A 90 -9.31 0.96 -3.56
N VAL A 91 -8.78 2.06 -3.00
CA VAL A 91 -8.15 2.05 -1.66
C VAL A 91 -9.18 1.69 -0.59
N ILE A 92 -10.37 2.30 -0.62
CA ILE A 92 -11.42 2.05 0.38
C ILE A 92 -11.93 0.61 0.31
N GLU A 93 -12.08 0.06 -0.90
CA GLU A 93 -12.69 -1.25 -1.11
C GLU A 93 -11.71 -2.42 -0.93
N HIS A 94 -10.41 -2.22 -1.27
CA HIS A 94 -9.47 -3.33 -1.39
C HIS A 94 -8.24 -3.25 -0.49
N VAL A 95 -7.93 -2.08 0.12
CA VAL A 95 -6.76 -1.96 0.98
C VAL A 95 -7.16 -2.14 2.44
N PRO A 96 -6.59 -3.13 3.16
CA PRO A 96 -6.91 -3.34 4.56
C PRO A 96 -6.46 -2.15 5.41
N ASN A 97 -7.25 -1.82 6.43
CA ASN A 97 -6.86 -0.82 7.42
C ASN A 97 -5.63 -1.29 8.24
N PRO A 98 -4.96 -0.40 8.99
CA PRO A 98 -3.75 -0.76 9.73
C PRO A 98 -3.93 -1.93 10.70
N LEU A 99 -5.07 -2.01 11.37
CA LEU A 99 -5.36 -3.08 12.34
C LEU A 99 -5.47 -4.45 11.66
N GLU A 100 -6.16 -4.53 10.53
CA GLU A 100 -6.25 -5.75 9.73
C GLU A 100 -4.90 -6.12 9.10
N ALA A 101 -4.22 -5.12 8.53
CA ALA A 101 -2.92 -5.33 7.91
C ALA A 101 -1.87 -5.84 8.92
N GLN A 102 -1.86 -5.36 10.17
CA GLN A 102 -0.90 -5.79 11.18
C GLN A 102 -1.12 -7.22 11.64
N LYS A 103 -2.37 -7.68 11.74
CA LYS A 103 -2.67 -9.09 12.04
C LYS A 103 -2.03 -10.06 11.03
N ILE A 104 -1.92 -9.64 9.78
CA ILE A 104 -1.31 -10.43 8.71
C ILE A 104 0.21 -10.24 8.68
N ARG A 105 0.70 -9.00 8.77
CA ARG A 105 2.11 -8.66 8.58
C ARG A 105 2.99 -9.03 9.76
N ILE A 106 2.56 -8.74 10.99
CA ILE A 106 3.38 -8.98 12.17
C ILE A 106 3.84 -10.44 12.30
N PRO A 107 2.97 -11.46 12.12
CA PRO A 107 3.40 -12.85 12.13
C PRO A 107 4.47 -13.22 11.09
N VAL A 108 4.54 -12.50 9.98
CA VAL A 108 5.48 -12.77 8.90
C VAL A 108 6.83 -12.08 9.12
N ILE A 109 6.81 -10.80 9.51
CA ILE A 109 8.03 -9.96 9.59
C ILE A 109 8.71 -10.04 10.95
N TRP A 110 7.96 -10.27 12.04
CA TRP A 110 8.50 -10.31 13.39
C TRP A 110 8.56 -11.75 13.92
N LYS A 111 9.76 -12.16 14.34
CA LYS A 111 10.04 -13.53 14.82
C LYS A 111 10.01 -13.67 16.34
N GLY A 112 9.71 -12.58 17.06
CA GLY A 112 9.58 -12.61 18.51
C GLY A 112 8.28 -13.26 18.99
N ASP A 113 8.12 -13.33 20.30
CA ASP A 113 6.95 -13.93 20.96
C ASP A 113 5.72 -13.01 20.80
N LYS A 114 4.73 -13.48 20.04
CA LYS A 114 3.47 -12.76 19.76
C LYS A 114 2.60 -12.59 21.01
N GLU A 115 2.77 -13.46 22.02
CA GLU A 115 2.06 -13.37 23.28
C GLU A 115 2.69 -12.37 24.27
N SER A 116 3.90 -11.89 23.99
CA SER A 116 4.53 -10.83 24.76
C SER A 116 3.73 -9.52 24.71
N ALA A 117 3.96 -8.61 25.66
CA ALA A 117 3.32 -7.29 25.68
C ALA A 117 3.55 -6.51 24.37
N VAL A 118 4.76 -6.58 23.81
CA VAL A 118 5.10 -5.94 22.52
C VAL A 118 4.35 -6.59 21.36
N GLY A 119 4.31 -7.94 21.31
CA GLY A 119 3.61 -8.69 20.27
C GLY A 119 2.12 -8.37 20.23
N LYS A 120 1.46 -8.42 21.38
CA LYS A 120 0.03 -8.05 21.51
C LYS A 120 -0.24 -6.60 21.11
N SER A 121 0.59 -5.67 21.56
CA SER A 121 0.45 -4.25 21.22
C SER A 121 0.62 -4.00 19.72
N MET A 122 1.58 -4.65 19.08
CA MET A 122 1.76 -4.55 17.62
C MET A 122 0.55 -5.12 16.86
N LEU A 123 0.02 -6.28 17.28
CA LEU A 123 -1.16 -6.87 16.63
C LEU A 123 -2.42 -6.04 16.80
N ALA A 124 -2.54 -5.32 17.93
CA ALA A 124 -3.68 -4.47 18.25
C ALA A 124 -3.52 -3.02 17.74
N CYS A 125 -2.37 -2.63 17.17
CA CYS A 125 -2.05 -1.22 16.87
C CYS A 125 -2.21 -0.31 18.09
N ASP A 126 -1.82 -0.80 19.29
CA ASP A 126 -2.06 -0.11 20.55
C ASP A 126 -1.13 1.11 20.70
N ALA A 127 -1.72 2.31 20.67
CA ALA A 127 -0.98 3.56 20.81
C ALA A 127 -0.45 3.80 22.24
N SER A 128 -1.01 3.12 23.24
CA SER A 128 -0.61 3.21 24.65
C SER A 128 0.40 2.15 25.05
N GLY A 129 0.62 1.17 24.18
CA GLY A 129 1.53 0.05 24.41
C GLY A 129 3.01 0.40 24.23
N PRO A 130 3.90 -0.60 24.38
CA PRO A 130 5.31 -0.43 24.10
C PRO A 130 5.58 0.08 22.69
N VAL A 131 6.56 0.98 22.54
CA VAL A 131 6.94 1.49 21.22
C VAL A 131 7.65 0.39 20.44
N ALA A 132 7.10 0.07 19.27
CA ALA A 132 7.72 -0.83 18.30
C ALA A 132 7.73 -0.16 16.92
N LEU A 133 8.92 0.19 16.45
CA LEU A 133 9.18 0.89 15.19
C LEU A 133 10.15 0.07 14.34
N MET A 134 9.82 -0.15 13.09
CA MET A 134 10.74 -0.75 12.11
C MET A 134 11.24 0.32 11.15
N ILE A 135 12.56 0.54 11.14
CA ILE A 135 13.20 1.43 10.19
C ILE A 135 13.25 0.74 8.83
N THR A 136 12.71 1.38 7.81
CA THR A 136 12.62 0.85 6.44
C THR A 136 13.53 1.58 5.47
N LYS A 137 13.95 2.80 5.79
CA LYS A 137 14.80 3.64 4.95
C LYS A 137 15.61 4.61 5.79
N ILE A 138 16.87 4.81 5.42
CA ILE A 138 17.71 5.88 5.93
C ILE A 138 18.06 6.77 4.74
N ILE A 139 17.88 8.08 4.89
CA ILE A 139 18.26 9.10 3.93
C ILE A 139 19.25 10.06 4.59
N VAL A 140 20.15 10.62 3.80
CA VAL A 140 21.04 11.69 4.26
C VAL A 140 20.49 13.01 3.77
N ASP A 141 20.05 13.84 4.70
CA ASP A 141 19.61 15.20 4.43
C ASP A 141 20.78 16.17 4.67
N PRO A 142 21.03 17.14 3.77
CA PRO A 142 22.15 18.08 3.91
C PRO A 142 22.12 18.93 5.19
N HIS A 143 20.93 19.15 5.77
CA HIS A 143 20.74 20.00 6.96
C HIS A 143 20.47 19.19 8.23
N ALA A 144 19.74 18.08 8.11
CA ALA A 144 19.36 17.26 9.26
C ALA A 144 20.30 16.05 9.50
N GLY A 145 21.23 15.77 8.59
CA GLY A 145 22.09 14.59 8.66
C GLY A 145 21.36 13.30 8.29
N GLU A 146 21.62 12.21 9.00
CA GLU A 146 20.95 10.93 8.77
C GLU A 146 19.53 10.96 9.34
N VAL A 147 18.55 10.77 8.45
CA VAL A 147 17.12 10.69 8.80
C VAL A 147 16.63 9.26 8.60
N ALA A 148 16.23 8.63 9.68
CA ALA A 148 15.64 7.30 9.67
C ALA A 148 14.13 7.38 9.48
N MET A 149 13.62 6.74 8.45
CA MET A 149 12.19 6.64 8.16
C MET A 149 11.71 5.22 8.43
N GLY A 150 10.57 5.09 9.08
CA GLY A 150 10.06 3.78 9.45
C GLY A 150 8.57 3.73 9.66
N ARG A 151 8.08 2.54 10.01
CA ARG A 151 6.69 2.30 10.37
C ARG A 151 6.57 2.02 11.86
N LEU A 152 5.77 2.82 12.53
CA LEU A 152 5.36 2.58 13.90
C LEU A 152 4.23 1.52 13.93
N PHE A 153 4.45 0.43 14.66
CA PHE A 153 3.48 -0.66 14.80
C PHE A 153 2.69 -0.56 16.10
N SER A 154 3.29 -0.05 17.17
CA SER A 154 2.62 0.19 18.46
C SER A 154 3.33 1.29 19.23
N GLY A 155 2.65 1.80 20.24
CA GLY A 155 3.13 2.90 21.08
C GLY A 155 2.99 4.26 20.43
N THR A 156 3.47 5.29 21.14
CA THR A 156 3.50 6.68 20.68
C THR A 156 4.92 7.21 20.79
N VAL A 157 5.39 7.85 19.73
CA VAL A 157 6.73 8.45 19.67
C VAL A 157 6.62 9.96 19.84
N THR A 158 7.40 10.52 20.75
CA THR A 158 7.45 11.97 21.00
C THR A 158 8.87 12.50 20.83
N ARG A 159 8.99 13.78 20.53
CA ARG A 159 10.29 14.46 20.44
C ARG A 159 11.06 14.37 21.77
N GLY A 160 12.34 14.05 21.70
CA GLY A 160 13.19 13.90 22.87
C GLY A 160 13.09 12.56 23.59
N MET A 161 12.26 11.65 23.09
CA MET A 161 12.14 10.29 23.64
C MET A 161 13.39 9.47 23.33
N GLU A 162 13.86 8.70 24.31
CA GLU A 162 14.94 7.74 24.12
C GLU A 162 14.38 6.37 23.74
N LEU A 163 14.91 5.77 22.68
CA LEU A 163 14.54 4.44 22.22
C LEU A 163 15.75 3.53 22.09
N TRP A 164 15.51 2.25 22.36
CA TRP A 164 16.50 1.22 22.06
C TRP A 164 16.45 0.86 20.57
N VAL A 165 17.60 0.94 19.91
CA VAL A 165 17.75 0.52 18.51
C VAL A 165 18.43 -0.85 18.48
N SER A 166 17.76 -1.82 17.86
CA SER A 166 18.29 -3.15 17.62
C SER A 166 18.28 -3.42 16.11
N GLY A 167 19.34 -3.95 15.56
CA GLY A 167 19.36 -4.22 14.11
C GLY A 167 20.61 -4.94 13.62
N MET A 168 21.70 -4.89 14.39
CA MET A 168 22.88 -5.71 14.13
C MET A 168 23.14 -6.60 15.34
N PRO A 169 23.53 -7.87 15.15
CA PRO A 169 23.99 -8.69 16.25
C PRO A 169 25.11 -7.94 16.96
N ASN A 170 24.95 -7.69 18.26
CA ASN A 170 25.88 -7.03 19.17
C ASN A 170 25.86 -5.49 19.24
N VAL A 171 24.90 -4.77 18.65
CA VAL A 171 24.76 -3.32 18.82
C VAL A 171 23.38 -2.98 19.35
N GLN A 172 23.25 -2.87 20.67
CA GLN A 172 22.13 -2.17 21.31
C GLN A 172 22.60 -0.75 21.60
N ARG A 173 21.95 0.23 21.03
CA ARG A 173 22.20 1.66 21.28
C ARG A 173 20.92 2.35 21.68
N SER A 174 20.98 3.13 22.74
CA SER A 174 19.97 4.15 23.03
C SER A 174 20.18 5.32 22.09
N GLN A 175 19.12 5.79 21.44
CA GLN A 175 19.16 7.00 20.61
C GLN A 175 18.00 7.92 20.99
N THR A 176 18.30 9.20 21.08
CA THR A 176 17.31 10.25 21.32
C THR A 176 16.65 10.63 20.00
N ILE A 177 15.32 10.69 19.99
CA ILE A 177 14.55 11.08 18.81
C ILE A 177 14.54 12.59 18.65
N SER A 178 15.06 13.06 17.53
CA SER A 178 14.90 14.42 17.04
C SER A 178 13.85 14.43 15.95
N LEU A 179 12.70 15.04 16.20
CA LEU A 179 11.60 15.21 15.25
C LEU A 179 11.59 16.65 14.71
#